data_b4ac94ce83c6b59208798f97174ad18d
#
_entry.id   b4ac94ce83c6b59208798f97174ad18d
#
_cell.length_a   1.000
_cell.length_b   1.000
_cell.length_c   1.000
_cell.angle_alpha   90.00
_cell.angle_beta   90.00
_cell.angle_gamma   90.00
#
_symmetry.space_group_name_H-M   'P 1'
#
loop_
_entity.id
_entity.type
_entity.pdbx_description
1 polymer ?
#
loop_
_entity_poly.entity_id
_entity_poly.type
_entity_poly.pdbx_seq_one_letter_code
_entity_poly.pdbx_strand_id
1 'polypeptide(L)'
;MINYSTCMRGNPTDKDAAKKAYANAQYSQVMTLDKFCYHIASHGCVYSRADIQAILILAVDCLREQLLNGQQIQMGDLGVFSNSIRSLGAYSMAEFTVENITEVNVLWAPGVRFNNLRQDAEFQLVPTRKAAAEVVKALKAGKTTVDLTGNSSAMRHCR
;
A
#
# COMPACT_ATOMS: atom_id res chain seq x y z
N MET A 1 13.11 4.59 -8.80
CA MET A 1 12.33 4.09 -9.95
C MET A 1 11.16 3.25 -9.44
N ILE A 2 9.94 3.56 -9.83
CA ILE A 2 8.71 2.85 -9.45
C ILE A 2 8.33 1.89 -10.57
N ASN A 3 8.30 0.60 -10.24
CA ASN A 3 7.88 -0.43 -11.19
C ASN A 3 6.36 -0.45 -11.32
N TYR A 4 5.86 -0.57 -12.53
CA TYR A 4 4.43 -0.71 -12.78
C TYR A 4 4.16 -1.76 -13.87
N SER A 5 2.98 -2.37 -13.82
CA SER A 5 2.43 -3.20 -14.89
C SER A 5 1.10 -2.64 -15.33
N THR A 6 0.66 -2.98 -16.53
CA THR A 6 -0.64 -2.55 -17.04
C THR A 6 -1.68 -3.66 -16.97
N CYS A 7 -2.94 -3.30 -16.74
CA CYS A 7 -4.09 -4.20 -16.81
C CYS A 7 -5.27 -3.50 -17.48
N MET A 8 -6.10 -4.28 -18.18
CA MET A 8 -7.34 -3.78 -18.76
C MET A 8 -8.47 -3.83 -17.73
N ARG A 9 -9.15 -2.70 -17.52
CA ARG A 9 -10.33 -2.63 -16.63
C ARG A 9 -11.53 -2.09 -17.39
N GLY A 10 -12.71 -2.70 -17.14
CA GLY A 10 -13.99 -2.17 -17.57
C GLY A 10 -14.49 -1.09 -16.63
N ASN A 11 -15.40 -0.27 -17.12
CA ASN A 11 -16.11 0.68 -16.26
C ASN A 11 -17.14 -0.09 -15.42
N PRO A 12 -17.11 0.00 -14.06
CA PRO A 12 -18.09 -0.68 -13.22
C PRO A 12 -19.50 -0.14 -13.38
N THR A 13 -19.65 1.12 -13.78
CA THR A 13 -20.94 1.79 -13.96
C THR A 13 -21.55 1.57 -15.35
N ASP A 14 -20.70 1.32 -16.35
CA ASP A 14 -21.12 1.09 -17.74
C ASP A 14 -20.39 -0.14 -18.28
N LYS A 15 -21.11 -1.26 -18.35
CA LYS A 15 -20.57 -2.55 -18.78
C LYS A 15 -20.27 -2.63 -20.27
N ASP A 16 -20.91 -1.77 -21.07
CA ASP A 16 -20.77 -1.72 -22.53
C ASP A 16 -19.62 -0.80 -22.97
N ALA A 17 -19.09 -0.01 -22.03
CA ALA A 17 -17.95 0.83 -22.32
C ALA A 17 -16.69 0.04 -22.64
N ALA A 18 -15.91 0.49 -23.60
CA ALA A 18 -14.63 -0.12 -23.96
C ALA A 18 -13.69 -0.17 -22.74
N LYS A 19 -13.04 -1.34 -22.54
CA LYS A 19 -12.03 -1.49 -21.49
C LYS A 19 -10.84 -0.57 -21.77
N LYS A 20 -10.31 0.04 -20.71
CA LYS A 20 -9.12 0.91 -20.76
C LYS A 20 -7.96 0.29 -20.01
N ALA A 21 -6.75 0.60 -20.43
CA ALA A 21 -5.54 0.17 -19.75
C ALA A 21 -5.23 1.10 -18.57
N TYR A 22 -4.94 0.50 -17.41
CA TYR A 22 -4.56 1.19 -16.18
C TYR A 22 -3.25 0.63 -15.65
N ALA A 23 -2.47 1.48 -15.00
CA ALA A 23 -1.24 1.09 -14.35
C ALA A 23 -1.51 0.56 -12.93
N ASN A 24 -0.77 -0.48 -12.53
CA ASN A 24 -0.71 -0.99 -11.17
C ASN A 24 0.75 -0.96 -10.70
N ALA A 25 1.00 -0.44 -9.49
CA ALA A 25 2.32 -0.48 -8.89
C ALA A 25 2.78 -1.93 -8.66
N GLN A 26 4.06 -2.18 -8.94
CA GLN A 26 4.70 -3.48 -8.70
C GLN A 26 5.87 -3.28 -7.74
N TYR A 27 5.84 -3.98 -6.61
CA TYR A 27 6.90 -3.92 -5.63
C TYR A 27 7.97 -4.95 -5.96
N SER A 28 9.22 -4.50 -6.05
CA SER A 28 10.38 -5.38 -6.30
C SER A 28 10.71 -6.22 -5.07
N GLN A 29 10.60 -5.63 -3.88
CA GLN A 29 10.90 -6.27 -2.59
C GLN A 29 10.14 -5.60 -1.45
N VAL A 30 10.05 -6.30 -0.32
CA VAL A 30 9.58 -5.76 0.94
C VAL A 30 10.78 -5.39 1.80
N MET A 31 10.87 -4.13 2.19
CA MET A 31 11.86 -3.65 3.15
C MET A 31 11.31 -3.88 4.56
N THR A 32 11.96 -4.73 5.35
CA THR A 32 11.60 -4.95 6.76
C THR A 32 12.03 -3.78 7.63
N LEU A 33 11.44 -3.64 8.82
CA LEU A 33 11.82 -2.62 9.79
C LEU A 33 13.33 -2.64 10.08
N ASP A 34 13.90 -3.82 10.28
CA ASP A 34 15.34 -4.00 10.53
C ASP A 34 16.21 -3.45 9.38
N LYS A 35 15.87 -3.77 8.14
CA LYS A 35 16.57 -3.24 6.95
C LYS A 35 16.39 -1.73 6.82
N PHE A 36 15.22 -1.21 7.16
CA PHE A 36 14.95 0.22 7.13
C PHE A 36 15.79 0.96 8.20
N CYS A 37 15.87 0.44 9.42
CA CYS A 37 16.71 0.99 10.47
C CYS A 37 18.19 0.94 10.10
N TYR A 38 18.66 -0.15 9.49
CA TYR A 38 20.02 -0.23 8.95
C TYR A 38 20.28 0.85 7.89
N HIS A 39 19.33 1.04 6.98
CA HIS A 39 19.43 2.08 5.96
C HIS A 39 19.53 3.49 6.59
N ILE A 40 18.70 3.80 7.58
CA ILE A 40 18.78 5.09 8.30
C ILE A 40 20.16 5.25 8.95
N ALA A 41 20.64 4.23 9.65
CA ALA A 41 21.95 4.26 10.31
C ALA A 41 23.10 4.46 9.30
N SER A 42 22.98 3.97 8.07
CA SER A 42 24.00 4.11 7.02
C SER A 42 24.16 5.54 6.50
N HIS A 43 23.25 6.46 6.79
CA HIS A 43 23.38 7.88 6.47
C HIS A 43 24.31 8.66 7.41
N GLY A 44 25.06 7.97 8.28
CA GLY A 44 26.06 8.60 9.16
C GLY A 44 25.47 9.27 10.39
N CYS A 45 24.32 8.82 10.87
CA CYS A 45 23.75 9.29 12.12
C CYS A 45 24.49 8.68 13.33
N VAL A 46 24.39 9.36 14.49
CA VAL A 46 25.02 8.93 15.75
C VAL A 46 24.34 7.73 16.41
N TYR A 47 23.13 7.39 15.96
CA TYR A 47 22.33 6.32 16.52
C TYR A 47 22.63 4.99 15.82
N SER A 48 22.75 3.93 16.61
CA SER A 48 22.86 2.57 16.07
C SER A 48 21.55 2.09 15.46
N ARG A 49 21.62 1.07 14.61
CA ARG A 49 20.42 0.40 14.10
C ARG A 49 19.44 -0.03 15.21
N ALA A 50 19.98 -0.54 16.33
CA ALA A 50 19.17 -0.99 17.45
C ALA A 50 18.44 0.17 18.14
N ASP A 51 19.11 1.31 18.33
CA ASP A 51 18.50 2.52 18.92
C ASP A 51 17.36 3.04 18.05
N ILE A 52 17.58 3.12 16.73
CA ILE A 52 16.56 3.55 15.76
C ILE A 52 15.37 2.61 15.80
N GLN A 53 15.61 1.30 15.84
CA GLN A 53 14.54 0.30 15.89
C GLN A 53 13.73 0.42 17.20
N ALA A 54 14.39 0.59 18.33
CA ALA A 54 13.74 0.77 19.61
C ALA A 54 12.85 2.03 19.64
N ILE A 55 13.37 3.16 19.13
CA ILE A 55 12.62 4.41 19.04
C ILE A 55 11.38 4.26 18.15
N LEU A 56 11.49 3.60 16.99
CA LEU A 56 10.37 3.41 16.09
C LEU A 56 9.29 2.48 16.70
N ILE A 57 9.69 1.45 17.43
CA ILE A 57 8.73 0.56 18.12
C ILE A 57 7.99 1.37 19.20
N LEU A 58 8.71 2.11 20.05
CA LEU A 58 8.10 2.97 21.07
C LEU A 58 7.16 4.01 20.45
N ALA A 59 7.54 4.59 19.32
CA ALA A 59 6.71 5.57 18.63
C ALA A 59 5.39 4.94 18.16
N VAL A 60 5.41 3.69 17.67
CA VAL A 60 4.19 2.96 17.26
C VAL A 60 3.31 2.65 18.46
N ASP A 61 3.89 2.24 19.59
CA ASP A 61 3.13 1.95 20.82
C ASP A 61 2.46 3.23 21.37
N CYS A 62 3.20 4.33 21.45
CA CYS A 62 2.66 5.62 21.86
C CYS A 62 1.58 6.13 20.89
N LEU A 63 1.79 5.97 19.59
CA LEU A 63 0.82 6.35 18.57
C LEU A 63 -0.50 5.60 18.77
N ARG A 64 -0.42 4.29 18.99
CA ARG A 64 -1.60 3.46 19.27
C ARG A 64 -2.33 3.91 20.53
N GLU A 65 -1.59 4.17 21.61
CA GLU A 65 -2.16 4.63 22.87
C GLU A 65 -2.93 5.95 22.69
N GLN A 66 -2.33 6.95 22.04
CA GLN A 66 -2.96 8.26 21.86
C GLN A 66 -4.15 8.20 20.90
N LEU A 67 -4.12 7.34 19.87
CA LEU A 67 -5.28 7.11 19.02
C LEU A 67 -6.45 6.49 19.79
N LEU A 68 -6.18 5.54 20.70
CA LEU A 68 -7.21 4.96 21.59
C LEU A 68 -7.78 5.98 22.55
N ASN A 69 -6.99 6.98 22.96
CA ASN A 69 -7.46 8.12 23.75
C ASN A 69 -8.27 9.14 22.92
N GLY A 70 -8.55 8.84 21.65
CA GLY A 70 -9.35 9.71 20.76
C GLY A 70 -8.59 10.91 20.21
N GLN A 71 -7.27 10.92 20.32
CA GLN A 71 -6.45 12.01 19.81
C GLN A 71 -6.09 11.82 18.33
N GLN A 72 -5.94 12.93 17.62
CA GLN A 72 -5.29 12.99 16.32
C GLN A 72 -3.83 13.36 16.54
N ILE A 73 -2.90 12.63 15.90
CA ILE A 73 -1.47 12.80 16.11
C ILE A 73 -0.83 13.40 14.85
N GLN A 74 -0.25 14.58 14.99
CA GLN A 74 0.50 15.24 13.94
C GLN A 74 1.99 14.98 14.12
N MET A 75 2.58 14.22 13.17
CA MET A 75 4.00 13.83 13.18
C MET A 75 4.81 14.63 12.17
N GLY A 76 4.64 15.94 12.16
CA GLY A 76 5.38 16.84 11.27
C GLY A 76 5.30 16.42 9.80
N ASP A 77 6.44 16.31 9.14
CA ASP A 77 6.54 15.96 7.72
C ASP A 77 6.07 14.53 7.40
N LEU A 78 6.00 13.64 8.40
CA LEU A 78 5.45 12.29 8.20
C LEU A 78 3.96 12.34 7.90
N GLY A 79 3.24 13.31 8.49
CA GLY A 79 1.81 13.48 8.28
C GLY A 79 0.99 13.34 9.55
N VAL A 80 -0.29 13.07 9.36
CA VAL A 80 -1.29 13.06 10.43
C VAL A 80 -1.95 11.70 10.52
N PHE A 81 -2.01 11.15 11.74
CA PHE A 81 -2.74 9.92 12.05
C PHE A 81 -4.02 10.27 12.79
N SER A 82 -5.13 9.65 12.39
CA SER A 82 -6.45 9.87 12.98
C SER A 82 -7.29 8.60 12.95
N ASN A 83 -8.35 8.57 13.73
CA ASN A 83 -9.33 7.48 13.72
C ASN A 83 -10.47 7.78 12.74
N SER A 84 -10.99 6.73 12.10
CA SER A 84 -12.31 6.73 11.49
C SER A 84 -13.14 5.60 12.04
N ILE A 85 -14.44 5.82 12.16
CA ILE A 85 -15.39 4.86 12.71
C ILE A 85 -16.34 4.44 11.60
N ARG A 86 -16.61 3.12 11.54
CA ARG A 86 -17.67 2.55 10.73
C ARG A 86 -18.76 2.07 11.67
N SER A 87 -20.01 2.33 11.34
CA SER A 87 -21.14 1.88 12.14
C SER A 87 -22.29 1.38 11.26
N LEU A 88 -23.13 0.55 11.86
CA LEU A 88 -24.45 0.23 11.34
C LEU A 88 -25.42 1.37 11.74
N GLY A 89 -26.34 1.71 10.84
CA GLY A 89 -27.37 2.72 11.14
C GLY A 89 -28.37 2.21 12.17
N ALA A 90 -28.88 3.10 12.99
CA ALA A 90 -30.07 2.88 13.81
C ALA A 90 -31.23 3.72 13.25
N TYR A 91 -32.48 3.37 13.57
CA TYR A 91 -33.66 4.09 13.08
C TYR A 91 -33.79 5.50 13.67
N SER A 92 -33.20 5.73 14.84
CA SER A 92 -33.19 7.06 15.51
C SER A 92 -31.85 7.27 16.23
N MET A 93 -31.53 8.54 16.54
CA MET A 93 -30.36 8.88 17.35
C MET A 93 -30.44 8.30 18.77
N ALA A 94 -31.65 8.16 19.31
CA ALA A 94 -31.86 7.60 20.64
C ALA A 94 -31.61 6.10 20.72
N GLU A 95 -31.74 5.38 19.61
CA GLU A 95 -31.50 3.94 19.52
C GLU A 95 -30.03 3.60 19.18
N PHE A 96 -29.25 4.60 18.77
CA PHE A 96 -27.86 4.40 18.46
C PHE A 96 -27.05 4.14 19.74
N THR A 97 -26.38 3.00 19.81
CA THR A 97 -25.50 2.61 20.91
C THR A 97 -24.09 2.33 20.41
N VAL A 98 -23.16 2.15 21.34
CA VAL A 98 -21.77 1.78 21.02
C VAL A 98 -21.69 0.46 20.23
N GLU A 99 -22.65 -0.43 20.41
CA GLU A 99 -22.72 -1.70 19.69
C GLU A 99 -23.00 -1.56 18.18
N ASN A 100 -23.51 -0.41 17.78
CA ASN A 100 -23.64 -0.10 16.37
C ASN A 100 -22.29 0.18 15.69
N ILE A 101 -21.23 0.48 16.46
CA ILE A 101 -19.87 0.70 15.94
C ILE A 101 -19.25 -0.65 15.61
N THR A 102 -18.98 -0.88 14.33
CA THR A 102 -18.46 -2.16 13.83
C THR A 102 -16.96 -2.18 13.69
N GLU A 103 -16.34 -1.04 13.36
CA GLU A 103 -14.92 -0.95 13.12
C GLU A 103 -14.36 0.41 13.51
N VAL A 104 -13.12 0.40 14.00
CA VAL A 104 -12.28 1.61 14.13
C VAL A 104 -11.06 1.41 13.25
N ASN A 105 -10.86 2.34 12.32
CA ASN A 105 -9.74 2.28 11.38
C ASN A 105 -8.79 3.44 11.61
N VAL A 106 -7.50 3.19 11.46
CA VAL A 106 -6.49 4.24 11.47
C VAL A 106 -6.32 4.80 10.07
N LEU A 107 -6.47 6.11 9.93
CA LEU A 107 -6.19 6.85 8.71
C LEU A 107 -4.85 7.55 8.83
N TRP A 108 -4.12 7.57 7.75
CA TRP A 108 -2.90 8.35 7.60
C TRP A 108 -3.07 9.34 6.44
N ALA A 109 -2.95 10.62 6.76
CA ALA A 109 -2.86 11.68 5.77
C ALA A 109 -1.37 12.06 5.62
N PRO A 110 -0.78 11.91 4.43
CA PRO A 110 0.64 12.17 4.21
C PRO A 110 0.99 13.63 4.48
N GLY A 111 2.16 13.85 5.04
CA GLY A 111 2.71 15.19 5.25
C GLY A 111 3.30 15.78 3.96
N VAL A 112 3.80 17.01 4.07
CA VAL A 112 4.25 17.82 2.92
C VAL A 112 5.33 17.12 2.09
N ARG A 113 6.24 16.38 2.72
CA ARG A 113 7.32 15.66 2.02
C ARG A 113 6.83 14.51 1.12
N PHE A 114 5.61 14.04 1.31
CA PHE A 114 4.99 13.01 0.48
C PHE A 114 4.11 13.58 -0.65
N ASN A 115 3.99 14.91 -0.72
CA ASN A 115 3.27 15.56 -1.81
C ASN A 115 4.12 15.55 -3.09
N ASN A 116 3.42 15.51 -4.23
CA ASN A 116 4.04 15.62 -5.55
C ASN A 116 5.08 14.54 -5.90
N LEU A 117 5.07 13.38 -5.25
CA LEU A 117 5.98 12.26 -5.56
C LEU A 117 6.00 11.91 -7.04
N ARG A 118 4.92 12.23 -7.78
CA ARG A 118 4.85 11.99 -9.23
C ARG A 118 5.90 12.79 -10.01
N GLN A 119 6.28 13.96 -9.56
CA GLN A 119 7.26 14.83 -10.24
C GLN A 119 8.68 14.28 -10.11
N ASP A 120 8.99 13.66 -8.95
CA ASP A 120 10.31 13.13 -8.65
C ASP A 120 10.45 11.64 -9.05
N ALA A 121 9.32 11.00 -9.40
CA ALA A 121 9.28 9.58 -9.66
C ALA A 121 9.68 9.24 -11.10
N GLU A 122 10.62 8.32 -11.23
CA GLU A 122 10.91 7.60 -12.47
C GLU A 122 10.10 6.31 -12.52
N PHE A 123 9.59 5.95 -13.71
CA PHE A 123 8.71 4.80 -13.89
C PHE A 123 9.31 3.77 -14.84
N GLN A 124 9.19 2.50 -14.47
CA GLN A 124 9.62 1.37 -15.28
C GLN A 124 8.49 0.38 -15.49
N LEU A 125 8.17 0.09 -16.74
CA LEU A 125 7.23 -0.98 -17.09
C LEU A 125 7.88 -2.34 -16.82
N VAL A 126 7.19 -3.17 -16.05
CA VAL A 126 7.62 -4.54 -15.75
C VAL A 126 6.47 -5.52 -16.01
N PRO A 127 6.77 -6.80 -16.29
CA PRO A 127 5.71 -7.80 -16.45
C PRO A 127 4.94 -7.99 -15.13
N THR A 128 3.70 -8.43 -15.24
CA THR A 128 2.93 -8.84 -14.06
C THR A 128 3.62 -10.04 -13.39
N ARG A 129 3.41 -10.23 -12.08
CA ARG A 129 3.98 -11.37 -11.34
C ARG A 129 3.63 -12.71 -12.00
N LYS A 130 2.41 -12.83 -12.54
CA LYS A 130 1.97 -14.04 -13.23
C LYS A 130 2.73 -14.26 -14.52
N ALA A 131 2.87 -13.23 -15.36
CA ALA A 131 3.64 -13.31 -16.59
C ALA A 131 5.13 -13.65 -16.32
N ALA A 132 5.73 -13.01 -15.30
CA ALA A 132 7.10 -13.32 -14.89
C ALA A 132 7.26 -14.77 -14.43
N ALA A 133 6.31 -15.31 -13.67
CA ALA A 133 6.33 -16.70 -13.22
C ALA A 133 6.18 -17.68 -14.39
N GLU A 134 5.35 -17.39 -15.38
CA GLU A 134 5.21 -18.21 -16.60
C GLU A 134 6.49 -18.22 -17.42
N VAL A 135 7.16 -17.07 -17.56
CA VAL A 135 8.47 -16.99 -18.23
C VAL A 135 9.50 -17.86 -17.50
N VAL A 136 9.61 -17.76 -16.19
CA VAL A 136 10.54 -18.58 -15.40
C VAL A 136 10.22 -20.07 -15.53
N LYS A 137 8.93 -20.44 -15.51
CA LYS A 137 8.50 -21.84 -15.69
C LYS A 137 8.88 -22.37 -17.08
N ALA A 138 8.68 -21.57 -18.12
CA ALA A 138 9.04 -21.94 -19.48
C ALA A 138 10.56 -22.10 -19.67
N LEU A 139 11.36 -21.19 -19.09
CA LEU A 139 12.82 -21.29 -19.11
C LEU A 139 13.31 -22.56 -18.42
N LYS A 140 12.75 -22.90 -17.24
CA LYS A 140 13.06 -24.15 -16.53
C LYS A 140 12.67 -25.40 -17.32
N ALA A 141 11.68 -25.31 -18.20
CA ALA A 141 11.25 -26.39 -19.10
C ALA A 141 12.01 -26.41 -20.44
N GLY A 142 13.05 -25.59 -20.61
CA GLY A 142 13.84 -25.50 -21.83
C GLY A 142 13.11 -24.88 -23.03
N LYS A 143 12.01 -24.19 -22.81
CA LYS A 143 11.27 -23.50 -23.88
C LYS A 143 11.92 -22.15 -24.20
N THR A 144 12.12 -21.87 -25.48
CA THR A 144 12.69 -20.61 -25.98
C THR A 144 11.63 -19.50 -26.18
N THR A 145 10.37 -19.86 -26.21
CA THR A 145 9.24 -18.94 -26.43
C THR A 145 8.15 -19.16 -25.37
N VAL A 146 7.51 -18.07 -24.96
CA VAL A 146 6.40 -18.08 -24.01
C VAL A 146 5.24 -17.31 -24.63
N ASP A 147 4.10 -17.95 -24.79
CA ASP A 147 2.88 -17.28 -25.21
C ASP A 147 2.19 -16.65 -23.99
N LEU A 148 2.20 -15.31 -23.93
CA LEU A 148 1.56 -14.53 -22.89
C LEU A 148 0.15 -14.05 -23.30
N THR A 149 -0.29 -14.34 -24.52
CA THR A 149 -1.59 -13.91 -25.05
C THR A 149 -2.78 -14.64 -24.42
N GLY A 150 -2.59 -15.89 -23.96
CA GLY A 150 -3.60 -16.69 -23.25
C GLY A 150 -3.98 -16.16 -21.87
N ASN A 151 -3.35 -15.11 -21.39
CA ASN A 151 -3.53 -14.54 -20.04
C ASN A 151 -4.73 -13.58 -19.91
N SER A 152 -5.56 -13.42 -20.95
CA SER A 152 -6.77 -12.57 -20.92
C SER A 152 -7.85 -13.08 -19.95
N SER A 153 -7.84 -14.37 -19.56
CA SER A 153 -8.79 -14.94 -18.59
C SER A 153 -8.43 -14.65 -17.12
N ALA A 154 -7.22 -14.12 -16.84
CA ALA A 154 -6.77 -13.78 -15.49
C ALA A 154 -7.27 -12.42 -14.98
N MET A 155 -8.20 -11.79 -15.68
CA MET A 155 -8.73 -10.45 -15.38
C MET A 155 -9.69 -10.38 -14.18
N ARG A 156 -9.86 -11.44 -13.38
CA ARG A 156 -10.88 -11.45 -12.31
C ARG A 156 -10.41 -10.99 -10.95
N HIS A 157 -9.13 -10.69 -10.74
CA HIS A 157 -8.61 -10.31 -9.41
C HIS A 157 -7.61 -9.14 -9.45
N CYS A 158 -8.00 -8.02 -10.09
CA CYS A 158 -7.45 -6.71 -9.74
C CYS A 158 -8.37 -6.11 -8.66
N ARG A 159 -8.11 -6.44 -7.40
CA ARG A 159 -8.66 -5.72 -6.25
C ARG A 159 -7.71 -4.63 -5.86
#